data_8df40009bb705487ce78e07115161d36
#
_entry.id   8df40009bb705487ce78e07115161d36
#
_cell.length_a   1.000
_cell.length_b   1.000
_cell.length_c   1.000
_cell.angle_alpha   90.00
_cell.angle_beta   90.00
_cell.angle_gamma   90.00
#
_symmetry.space_group_name_H-M   'P 1'
#
loop_
_entity.id
_entity.type
_entity.pdbx_description
1 polymer ?
#
loop_
_entity_poly.entity_id
_entity_poly.type
_entity_poly.pdbx_seq_one_letter_code
_entity_poly.pdbx_strand_id
1 'polypeptide(L)'
;MDLAGQAGDLPLRRCLANSSMLSSDVSAGFDPSYASAFETKNAAYLGRGVVFNKFTGARGKSGSNDANAEYMAKIRSIMDKGNAAFQTAELGRVDVGGGGTIAYILAEYGMNVIDCGVPVLSMHAPWEVVDKADMYEALKAYRAFLKYA
;
A
#
# COMPACT_ATOMS: atom_id res chain seq x y z
N MET A 1 -26.30 -4.51 2.40
CA MET A 1 -27.07 -3.55 1.55
C MET A 1 -28.56 -3.69 1.81
N ASP A 2 -29.13 -4.87 1.87
CA ASP A 2 -30.58 -5.07 2.11
C ASP A 2 -31.07 -4.49 3.44
N LEU A 3 -30.29 -4.64 4.51
CA LEU A 3 -30.57 -4.04 5.82
C LEU A 3 -30.58 -2.48 5.79
N ALA A 4 -29.93 -1.89 4.80
CA ALA A 4 -29.94 -0.43 4.58
C ALA A 4 -31.02 -0.01 3.55
N GLY A 5 -31.95 -0.89 3.21
CA GLY A 5 -33.02 -0.63 2.24
C GLY A 5 -32.53 -0.52 0.78
N GLN A 6 -31.34 -1.00 0.50
CA GLN A 6 -30.71 -0.96 -0.84
C GLN A 6 -30.57 -2.40 -1.37
N ALA A 7 -31.64 -2.94 -1.92
CA ALA A 7 -31.66 -4.30 -2.47
C ALA A 7 -31.10 -4.34 -3.90
N GLY A 8 -30.49 -5.46 -4.26
CA GLY A 8 -29.98 -5.76 -5.59
C GLY A 8 -28.47 -5.54 -5.77
N ASP A 9 -27.94 -6.00 -6.91
CA ASP A 9 -26.49 -5.98 -7.19
C ASP A 9 -25.93 -4.60 -7.50
N LEU A 10 -26.71 -3.76 -8.16
CA LEU A 10 -26.25 -2.45 -8.62
C LEU A 10 -25.87 -1.49 -7.47
N PRO A 11 -26.67 -1.37 -6.39
CA PRO A 11 -26.26 -0.59 -5.21
C PRO A 11 -24.96 -1.06 -4.59
N LEU A 12 -24.74 -2.37 -4.47
CA LEU A 12 -23.50 -2.94 -3.94
C LEU A 12 -22.31 -2.58 -4.84
N ARG A 13 -22.42 -2.79 -6.14
CA ARG A 13 -21.36 -2.48 -7.11
C ARG A 13 -20.99 -0.99 -7.09
N ARG A 14 -21.97 -0.10 -7.00
CA ARG A 14 -21.76 1.35 -6.88
C ARG A 14 -21.07 1.71 -5.55
N CYS A 15 -21.45 1.07 -4.47
CA CYS A 15 -20.81 1.27 -3.17
C CYS A 15 -19.34 0.89 -3.23
N LEU A 16 -19.02 -0.28 -3.78
CA LEU A 16 -17.64 -0.75 -3.93
C LEU A 16 -16.82 0.18 -4.84
N ALA A 17 -17.35 0.55 -5.99
CA ALA A 17 -16.67 1.47 -6.93
C ALA A 17 -16.39 2.86 -6.33
N ASN A 18 -17.20 3.30 -5.36
CA ASN A 18 -16.99 4.56 -4.64
C ASN A 18 -16.18 4.38 -3.34
N SER A 19 -15.70 3.19 -3.06
CA SER A 19 -14.93 2.89 -1.86
C SER A 19 -13.44 3.04 -2.10
N SER A 20 -12.73 3.35 -1.02
CA SER A 20 -11.27 3.46 -1.02
C SER A 20 -10.69 2.57 0.09
N MET A 21 -9.52 2.00 -0.17
CA MET A 21 -8.85 1.10 0.77
C MET A 21 -7.36 1.39 0.85
N LEU A 22 -6.84 1.38 2.07
CA LEU A 22 -5.43 1.11 2.32
C LEU A 22 -5.26 -0.38 2.57
N SER A 23 -4.56 -1.07 1.67
CA SER A 23 -4.16 -2.45 1.87
C SER A 23 -2.95 -2.45 2.81
N SER A 24 -3.21 -2.75 4.09
CA SER A 24 -2.18 -2.70 5.14
C SER A 24 -1.32 -3.95 5.07
N ASP A 25 -0.34 -3.92 4.21
CA ASP A 25 0.67 -4.96 4.06
C ASP A 25 2.06 -4.33 4.18
N VAL A 26 3.05 -5.08 4.65
CA VAL A 26 4.43 -4.63 4.77
C VAL A 26 5.08 -4.46 3.39
N SER A 27 6.10 -3.62 3.31
CA SER A 27 6.87 -3.40 2.09
C SER A 27 8.31 -3.84 2.28
N ALA A 28 8.95 -4.33 1.22
CA ALA A 28 10.36 -4.69 1.28
C ALA A 28 11.21 -3.43 1.48
N GLY A 29 11.90 -3.35 2.62
CA GLY A 29 12.90 -2.34 2.87
C GLY A 29 14.18 -2.61 2.07
N PHE A 30 14.88 -1.55 1.66
CA PHE A 30 16.14 -1.69 0.95
C PHE A 30 17.17 -2.42 1.81
N ASP A 31 17.63 -3.56 1.31
CA ASP A 31 18.68 -4.34 1.96
C ASP A 31 19.99 -4.20 1.17
N PRO A 32 21.06 -3.63 1.78
CA PRO A 32 22.35 -3.48 1.12
C PRO A 32 22.98 -4.82 0.71
N SER A 33 22.66 -5.90 1.41
CA SER A 33 23.15 -7.24 1.09
C SER A 33 22.56 -7.82 -0.19
N TYR A 34 21.40 -7.30 -0.60
CA TYR A 34 20.66 -7.70 -1.79
C TYR A 34 20.34 -6.52 -2.70
N ALA A 35 21.22 -5.53 -2.76
CA ALA A 35 21.01 -4.27 -3.48
C ALA A 35 20.57 -4.46 -4.94
N SER A 36 21.02 -5.52 -5.61
CA SER A 36 20.63 -5.82 -7.00
C SER A 36 19.15 -6.16 -7.18
N ALA A 37 18.44 -6.56 -6.10
CA ALA A 37 17.02 -6.84 -6.13
C ALA A 37 16.15 -5.56 -6.04
N PHE A 38 16.76 -4.40 -5.85
CA PHE A 38 16.09 -3.12 -5.69
C PHE A 38 16.47 -2.12 -6.77
N GLU A 39 15.54 -1.23 -7.09
CA GLU A 39 15.82 0.03 -7.77
C GLU A 39 15.96 1.11 -6.71
N THR A 40 17.17 1.59 -6.47
CA THR A 40 17.49 2.47 -5.33
C THR A 40 16.70 3.77 -5.29
N LYS A 41 16.24 4.25 -6.46
CA LYS A 41 15.42 5.47 -6.54
C LYS A 41 13.94 5.24 -6.17
N ASN A 42 13.51 3.97 -6.19
CA ASN A 42 12.14 3.56 -5.89
C ASN A 42 12.07 2.55 -4.74
N ALA A 43 13.11 2.44 -3.93
CA ALA A 43 13.15 1.54 -2.78
C ALA A 43 12.61 2.23 -1.52
N ALA A 44 12.00 1.43 -0.64
CA ALA A 44 11.63 1.87 0.70
C ALA A 44 12.82 1.77 1.66
N TYR A 45 12.92 2.70 2.58
CA TYR A 45 13.97 2.73 3.58
C TYR A 45 13.37 2.80 4.98
N LEU A 46 13.94 2.05 5.92
CA LEU A 46 13.57 2.11 7.33
C LEU A 46 13.78 3.53 7.90
N GLY A 47 12.92 3.95 8.80
CA GLY A 47 12.99 5.27 9.44
C GLY A 47 12.48 6.44 8.57
N ARG A 48 11.79 6.16 7.47
CA ARG A 48 11.23 7.20 6.58
C ARG A 48 9.72 7.24 6.54
N GLY A 49 9.07 6.56 7.47
CA GLY A 49 7.63 6.51 7.55
C GLY A 49 7.00 5.39 6.74
N VAL A 50 5.68 5.40 6.70
CA VAL A 50 4.88 4.39 6.00
C VAL A 50 5.13 4.41 4.49
N VAL A 51 5.11 3.23 3.88
CA VAL A 51 5.38 3.05 2.44
C VAL A 51 4.08 2.91 1.68
N PHE A 52 3.90 3.72 0.65
CA PHE A 52 2.88 3.51 -0.37
C PHE A 52 3.50 2.84 -1.60
N ASN A 53 3.09 1.62 -1.89
CA ASN A 53 3.47 0.94 -3.11
C ASN A 53 2.42 1.26 -4.19
N LYS A 54 2.78 2.15 -5.11
CA LYS A 54 1.90 2.51 -6.22
C LYS A 54 1.59 1.30 -7.10
N PHE A 55 2.61 0.51 -7.36
CA PHE A 55 2.51 -0.73 -8.13
C PHE A 55 2.98 -1.90 -7.29
N THR A 56 2.15 -2.94 -7.25
CA THR A 56 2.51 -4.24 -6.69
C THR A 56 2.16 -5.32 -7.71
N GLY A 57 3.02 -6.30 -7.87
CA GLY A 57 2.79 -7.39 -8.79
C GLY A 57 3.98 -8.34 -8.82
N ALA A 58 3.69 -9.62 -8.94
CA ALA A 58 4.69 -10.64 -9.14
C ALA A 58 5.16 -10.71 -10.60
N ARG A 59 6.09 -11.58 -10.88
CA ARG A 59 6.62 -11.85 -12.22
C ARG A 59 5.50 -11.91 -13.26
N GLY A 60 5.59 -11.10 -14.32
CA GLY A 60 4.58 -11.02 -15.36
C GLY A 60 3.30 -10.28 -14.93
N LYS A 61 3.33 -9.54 -13.82
CA LYS A 61 2.24 -8.71 -13.32
C LYS A 61 0.97 -9.47 -12.90
N SER A 62 1.08 -10.75 -12.60
CA SER A 62 -0.02 -11.53 -12.04
C SER A 62 -0.38 -11.02 -10.65
N GLY A 63 -1.69 -10.89 -10.36
CA GLY A 63 -2.17 -10.37 -9.07
C GLY A 63 -1.66 -8.95 -8.79
N SER A 64 -1.53 -8.12 -9.82
CA SER A 64 -1.02 -6.77 -9.69
C SER A 64 -2.11 -5.77 -9.31
N ASN A 65 -1.70 -4.72 -8.59
CA ASN A 65 -2.47 -3.50 -8.41
C ASN A 65 -1.60 -2.30 -8.82
N ASP A 66 -2.18 -1.37 -9.56
CA ASP A 66 -1.54 -0.11 -9.94
C ASP A 66 -2.47 1.04 -9.53
N ALA A 67 -2.17 1.67 -8.39
CA ALA A 67 -2.98 2.76 -7.88
C ALA A 67 -2.97 3.95 -8.85
N ASN A 68 -4.15 4.49 -9.16
CA ASN A 68 -4.27 5.64 -10.05
C ASN A 68 -3.69 6.93 -9.44
N ALA A 69 -3.35 7.88 -10.29
CA ALA A 69 -2.67 9.12 -9.89
C ALA A 69 -3.56 10.01 -8.99
N GLU A 70 -4.86 10.02 -9.24
CA GLU A 70 -5.84 10.79 -8.47
C GLU A 70 -5.93 10.27 -7.05
N TYR A 71 -5.95 8.94 -6.89
CA TYR A 71 -5.96 8.33 -5.57
C TYR A 71 -4.65 8.55 -4.83
N MET A 72 -3.51 8.46 -5.53
CA MET A 72 -2.20 8.82 -4.96
C MET A 72 -2.18 10.26 -4.45
N ALA A 73 -2.70 11.21 -5.22
CA ALA A 73 -2.78 12.61 -4.81
C ALA A 73 -3.68 12.79 -3.58
N LYS A 74 -4.83 12.12 -3.53
CA LYS A 74 -5.73 12.10 -2.37
C LYS A 74 -5.03 11.57 -1.13
N ILE A 75 -4.37 10.42 -1.23
CA ILE A 75 -3.65 9.80 -0.10
C ILE A 75 -2.53 10.72 0.42
N ARG A 76 -1.73 11.30 -0.44
CA ARG A 76 -0.68 12.26 -0.03
C ARG A 76 -1.28 13.44 0.74
N SER A 77 -2.36 14.04 0.25
CA SER A 77 -3.06 15.12 0.95
C SER A 77 -3.60 14.68 2.32
N ILE A 78 -4.06 13.44 2.45
CA ILE A 78 -4.52 12.89 3.74
C ILE A 78 -3.34 12.76 4.72
N MET A 79 -2.20 12.27 4.25
CA MET A 79 -1.00 12.13 5.08
C MET A 79 -0.47 13.50 5.57
N ASP A 80 -0.44 14.49 4.68
CA ASP A 80 -0.05 15.86 5.03
C ASP A 80 -0.98 16.43 6.12
N LYS A 81 -2.30 16.28 5.97
CA LYS A 81 -3.29 16.69 6.99
C LYS A 81 -3.13 15.97 8.32
N GLY A 82 -2.73 14.71 8.28
CA GLY A 82 -2.48 13.88 9.45
C GLY A 82 -1.10 14.06 10.07
N ASN A 83 -0.23 14.85 9.43
CA ASN A 83 1.19 14.98 9.79
C ASN A 83 1.87 13.61 9.92
N ALA A 84 1.57 12.69 9.01
CA ALA A 84 2.16 11.37 8.95
C ALA A 84 3.31 11.36 7.93
N ALA A 85 4.48 10.88 8.36
CA ALA A 85 5.60 10.70 7.45
C ALA A 85 5.35 9.51 6.53
N PHE A 86 5.63 9.68 5.25
CA PHE A 86 5.44 8.62 4.25
C PHE A 86 6.49 8.68 3.15
N GLN A 87 6.65 7.57 2.47
CA GLN A 87 7.45 7.42 1.27
C GLN A 87 6.69 6.63 0.23
N THR A 88 7.07 6.77 -1.04
CA THR A 88 6.54 5.94 -2.13
C THR A 88 7.65 5.04 -2.63
N ALA A 89 7.33 3.79 -2.88
CA ALA A 89 8.29 2.81 -3.34
C ALA A 89 7.64 1.74 -4.21
N GLU A 90 8.46 1.01 -4.93
CA GLU A 90 8.12 -0.27 -5.54
C GLU A 90 8.53 -1.41 -4.62
N LEU A 91 7.84 -2.53 -4.73
CA LEU A 91 8.13 -3.74 -3.95
C LEU A 91 9.28 -4.53 -4.60
N GLY A 92 10.49 -3.95 -4.57
CA GLY A 92 11.66 -4.45 -5.27
C GLY A 92 11.73 -3.97 -6.74
N ARG A 93 12.81 -4.35 -7.41
CA ARG A 93 13.03 -4.01 -8.82
C ARG A 93 12.06 -4.79 -9.70
N VAL A 94 11.39 -4.10 -10.61
CA VAL A 94 10.44 -4.71 -11.56
C VAL A 94 11.12 -5.84 -12.35
N ASP A 95 10.43 -6.96 -12.50
CA ASP A 95 10.85 -8.20 -13.16
C ASP A 95 12.05 -8.94 -12.52
N VAL A 96 12.70 -8.37 -11.52
CA VAL A 96 13.84 -9.00 -10.80
C VAL A 96 13.44 -9.35 -9.37
N GLY A 97 12.91 -8.41 -8.66
CA GLY A 97 12.37 -8.55 -7.31
C GLY A 97 10.86 -8.34 -7.31
N GLY A 98 10.34 -8.02 -6.17
CA GLY A 98 8.95 -7.71 -5.99
C GLY A 98 8.07 -8.89 -5.67
N GLY A 99 6.84 -8.59 -5.35
CA GLY A 99 5.83 -9.56 -4.98
C GLY A 99 4.43 -9.05 -5.22
N GLY A 100 3.47 -9.98 -5.25
CA GLY A 100 2.05 -9.66 -5.22
C GLY A 100 1.60 -9.44 -3.79
N THR A 101 0.60 -8.60 -3.63
CA THR A 101 -0.13 -8.39 -2.39
C THR A 101 -1.58 -8.79 -2.59
N ILE A 102 -2.40 -8.64 -1.54
CA ILE A 102 -3.85 -8.89 -1.64
C ILE A 102 -4.63 -7.68 -2.18
N ALA A 103 -3.95 -6.57 -2.49
CA ALA A 103 -4.59 -5.33 -2.95
C ALA A 103 -5.44 -5.53 -4.20
N TYR A 104 -5.00 -6.35 -5.15
CA TYR A 104 -5.72 -6.62 -6.39
C TYR A 104 -7.12 -7.21 -6.16
N ILE A 105 -7.33 -7.99 -5.09
CA ILE A 105 -8.61 -8.66 -4.82
C ILE A 105 -9.75 -7.64 -4.69
N LEU A 106 -9.53 -6.53 -3.99
CA LEU A 106 -10.55 -5.49 -3.86
C LEU A 106 -10.53 -4.50 -5.02
N ALA A 107 -9.39 -4.33 -5.68
CA ALA A 107 -9.29 -3.52 -6.88
C ALA A 107 -10.14 -4.09 -8.05
N GLU A 108 -10.31 -5.42 -8.13
CA GLU A 108 -11.18 -6.07 -9.12
C GLU A 108 -12.66 -5.67 -8.99
N TYR A 109 -13.08 -5.17 -7.82
CA TYR A 109 -14.42 -4.63 -7.62
C TYR A 109 -14.56 -3.14 -7.98
N GLY A 110 -13.50 -2.55 -8.55
CA GLY A 110 -13.48 -1.13 -8.94
C GLY A 110 -13.17 -0.17 -7.80
N MET A 111 -12.73 -0.66 -6.65
CA MET A 111 -12.30 0.18 -5.53
C MET A 111 -10.97 0.89 -5.83
N ASN A 112 -10.77 2.06 -5.23
CA ASN A 112 -9.45 2.67 -5.17
C ASN A 112 -8.61 1.99 -4.08
N VAL A 113 -7.57 1.28 -4.48
CA VAL A 113 -6.73 0.50 -3.56
C VAL A 113 -5.26 0.86 -3.73
N ILE A 114 -4.56 0.98 -2.60
CA ILE A 114 -3.10 1.12 -2.56
C ILE A 114 -2.55 0.34 -1.37
N ASP A 115 -1.40 -0.29 -1.55
CA ASP A 115 -0.68 -0.90 -0.44
C ASP A 115 -0.03 0.19 0.43
N CYS A 116 -0.20 0.06 1.73
CA CYS A 116 0.26 1.03 2.71
C CYS A 116 0.72 0.32 3.98
N GLY A 117 2.02 0.14 4.14
CA GLY A 117 2.58 -0.55 5.31
C GLY A 117 3.95 -0.04 5.71
N VAL A 118 4.57 -0.71 6.67
CA VAL A 118 5.92 -0.37 7.11
C VAL A 118 6.99 -1.10 6.27
N PRO A 119 8.16 -0.48 6.04
CA PRO A 119 9.27 -1.20 5.43
C PRO A 119 9.82 -2.24 6.38
N VAL A 120 10.11 -3.43 5.87
CA VAL A 120 10.65 -4.57 6.64
C VAL A 120 11.90 -5.11 5.96
N LEU A 121 12.90 -5.48 6.74
CA LEU A 121 14.05 -6.26 6.29
C LEU A 121 13.83 -7.73 6.62
N SER A 122 14.41 -8.60 5.81
CA SER A 122 14.33 -10.05 5.97
C SER A 122 12.88 -10.58 5.96
N MET A 123 12.05 -10.01 5.09
CA MET A 123 10.66 -10.44 4.90
C MET A 123 10.56 -11.96 4.70
N HIS A 124 9.64 -12.60 5.39
CA HIS A 124 9.40 -14.05 5.41
C HIS A 124 10.52 -14.88 6.09
N ALA A 125 11.51 -14.24 6.70
CA ALA A 125 12.51 -14.93 7.50
C ALA A 125 12.01 -15.18 8.93
N PRO A 126 12.65 -16.07 9.70
CA PRO A 126 12.32 -16.26 11.13
C PRO A 126 12.48 -14.99 11.98
N TRP A 127 13.28 -14.04 11.52
CA TRP A 127 13.51 -12.74 12.15
C TRP A 127 13.33 -11.64 11.11
N GLU A 128 12.28 -10.87 11.28
CA GLU A 128 12.02 -9.67 10.47
C GLU A 128 12.34 -8.43 11.30
N VAL A 129 12.82 -7.38 10.64
CA VAL A 129 13.23 -6.14 11.31
C VAL A 129 12.44 -4.97 10.75
N VAL A 130 11.82 -4.20 11.63
CA VAL A 130 11.12 -2.95 11.33
C VAL A 130 11.63 -1.82 12.21
N ASP A 131 11.46 -0.59 11.77
CA ASP A 131 11.72 0.59 12.60
C ASP A 131 10.47 0.95 13.41
N LYS A 132 10.67 1.22 14.71
CA LYS A 132 9.57 1.62 15.61
C LYS A 132 8.96 2.98 15.23
N ALA A 133 9.75 3.88 14.66
CA ALA A 133 9.26 5.16 14.17
C ALA A 133 8.30 4.95 13.00
N ASP A 134 8.62 4.04 12.07
CA ASP A 134 7.73 3.71 10.94
C ASP A 134 6.41 3.11 11.42
N MET A 135 6.44 2.27 12.46
CA MET A 135 5.21 1.74 13.08
C MET A 135 4.35 2.85 13.70
N TYR A 136 4.97 3.85 14.33
CA TYR A 136 4.25 5.00 14.86
C TYR A 136 3.67 5.87 13.74
N GLU A 137 4.41 6.08 12.67
CA GLU A 137 3.91 6.79 11.49
C GLU A 137 2.76 6.04 10.80
N ALA A 138 2.79 4.70 10.78
CA ALA A 138 1.68 3.90 10.27
C ALA A 138 0.40 4.10 11.10
N LEU A 139 0.50 4.17 12.43
CA LEU A 139 -0.64 4.51 13.28
C LEU A 139 -1.22 5.88 12.92
N LYS A 140 -0.37 6.89 12.72
CA LYS A 140 -0.82 8.24 12.31
C LYS A 140 -1.48 8.21 10.93
N ALA A 141 -0.89 7.49 9.98
CA ALA A 141 -1.39 7.34 8.62
C ALA A 141 -2.79 6.71 8.59
N TYR A 142 -3.00 5.61 9.32
CA TYR A 142 -4.30 4.95 9.38
C TYR A 142 -5.37 5.82 10.07
N ARG A 143 -5.01 6.52 11.14
CA ARG A 143 -5.91 7.49 11.78
C ARG A 143 -6.26 8.64 10.85
N ALA A 144 -5.29 9.17 10.12
CA ALA A 144 -5.52 10.23 9.14
C ALA A 144 -6.45 9.76 8.02
N PHE A 145 -6.23 8.56 7.50
CA PHE A 145 -7.10 7.96 6.48
C PHE A 145 -8.54 7.84 6.97
N LEU A 146 -8.76 7.25 8.13
CA LEU A 146 -10.11 7.10 8.70
C LEU A 146 -10.81 8.43 8.97
N LYS A 147 -10.04 9.50 9.17
CA LYS A 147 -10.59 10.82 9.48
C LYS A 147 -10.85 11.69 8.24
N TYR A 148 -10.05 11.55 7.20
CA TYR A 148 -10.01 12.51 6.09
C TYR A 148 -10.25 11.90 4.70
N ALA A 149 -10.43 10.57 4.58
CA ALA A 149 -10.66 9.88 3.30
C ALA A 149 -12.04 10.15 2.68
#